data_5a82727c7b12249650bc495e6d5d0514
#
_entry.id   5a82727c7b12249650bc495e6d5d0514
#
_cell.length_a   1.000
_cell.length_b   1.000
_cell.length_c   1.000
_cell.angle_alpha   90.00
_cell.angle_beta   90.00
_cell.angle_gamma   90.00
#
_symmetry.space_group_name_H-M   'P 1'
#
loop_
_entity.id
_entity.type
_entity.pdbx_description
1 polymer ?
#
loop_
_entity_poly.entity_id
_entity_poly.type
_entity_poly.pdbx_seq_one_letter_code
_entity_poly.pdbx_strand_id
1 'polypeptide(L)'
;QNGFRAQLLAWGTGLVIFVESSITLLVAGTVSRPLFDRYKVSREKLAYLIDATSAPVCVMIPLNAWGAFIISLVASTGIETPLQVFIGAVPMNLYAIAAILLAGLVIWKNINIGPMKKAEARTQGGEVLWPGAIPLVDVSAEHKVDDETHIPSAWLMVLPILTMVAMMPVSLYVTGDGNIINGSGSTAVLWSVCMAIVVAWVMTLYKGYCSVAELMQVFMKGAGDLLPIAIILFLALALGDVAQELGTGTYVANAVRGNIHPVLLAPMIFLVSAFIAFSVGSSWGTFAIMIPIAMPIALALGLSPSLMLAAAISGAIFGDHASPISDTTVLASMASASDHIEHVRTQLPYALLAAGIAAIGFLLLGLVS
;
A
#
# COMPACT_ATOMS: atom_id res chain seq x y z
N GLN A 1 6.84 10.43 27.49
CA GLN A 1 6.02 11.32 26.61
C GLN A 1 6.68 11.53 25.23
N ASN A 2 8.00 11.60 25.14
CA ASN A 2 8.68 11.91 23.86
C ASN A 2 8.74 10.71 22.89
N GLY A 3 8.94 9.48 23.36
CA GLY A 3 8.87 8.28 22.53
C GLY A 3 7.48 8.04 21.94
N PHE A 4 6.42 8.39 22.65
CA PHE A 4 5.04 8.37 22.15
C PHE A 4 4.87 9.35 20.96
N ARG A 5 5.41 10.58 21.08
CA ARG A 5 5.34 11.59 20.01
C ARG A 5 6.12 11.17 18.77
N ALA A 6 7.28 10.53 18.94
CA ALA A 6 8.06 10.00 17.82
C ALA A 6 7.29 8.93 17.04
N GLN A 7 6.62 8.01 17.75
CA GLN A 7 5.78 6.98 17.15
C GLN A 7 4.56 7.60 16.44
N LEU A 8 3.90 8.59 17.05
CA LEU A 8 2.80 9.31 16.40
C LEU A 8 3.25 10.05 15.14
N LEU A 9 4.46 10.60 15.13
CA LEU A 9 5.00 11.26 13.93
C LEU A 9 5.18 10.24 12.81
N ALA A 10 5.78 9.09 13.05
CA ALA A 10 5.96 8.04 12.05
C ALA A 10 4.61 7.57 11.47
N TRP A 11 3.67 7.22 12.35
CA TRP A 11 2.33 6.79 11.97
C TRP A 11 1.54 7.88 11.24
N GLY A 12 1.57 9.13 11.74
CA GLY A 12 0.88 10.25 11.14
C GLY A 12 1.44 10.64 9.76
N THR A 13 2.77 10.59 9.60
CA THR A 13 3.43 10.79 8.29
C THR A 13 2.97 9.73 7.30
N GLY A 14 2.88 8.46 7.72
CA GLY A 14 2.34 7.37 6.91
C GLY A 14 0.89 7.58 6.47
N LEU A 15 0.04 8.17 7.32
CA LEU A 15 -1.35 8.48 6.96
C LEU A 15 -1.48 9.63 5.95
N VAL A 16 -0.58 10.60 6.00
CA VAL A 16 -0.67 11.80 5.17
C VAL A 16 -0.07 11.57 3.78
N ILE A 17 0.98 10.77 3.68
CA ILE A 17 1.63 10.46 2.41
C ILE A 17 1.00 9.19 1.81
N PHE A 18 -0.05 9.36 1.00
CA PHE A 18 -0.80 8.25 0.40
C PHE A 18 -0.57 8.07 -1.11
N VAL A 19 0.36 8.82 -1.67
CA VAL A 19 0.58 8.87 -3.12
C VAL A 19 1.18 7.58 -3.65
N GLU A 20 2.18 7.07 -2.93
CA GLU A 20 2.91 5.86 -3.27
C GLU A 20 3.55 5.27 -2.00
N SER A 21 3.46 3.94 -1.82
CA SER A 21 3.89 3.25 -0.60
C SER A 21 5.38 3.36 -0.34
N SER A 22 6.22 3.27 -1.38
CA SER A 22 7.68 3.37 -1.25
C SER A 22 8.11 4.75 -0.77
N ILE A 23 7.48 5.82 -1.29
CA ILE A 23 7.73 7.19 -0.83
C ILE A 23 7.32 7.35 0.63
N THR A 24 6.15 6.82 0.98
CA THR A 24 5.65 6.84 2.36
C THR A 24 6.64 6.19 3.31
N LEU A 25 7.12 5.00 2.99
CA LEU A 25 8.08 4.24 3.79
C LEU A 25 9.39 5.01 3.98
N LEU A 26 9.98 5.48 2.88
CA LEU A 26 11.27 6.18 2.91
C LEU A 26 11.18 7.49 3.70
N VAL A 27 10.16 8.32 3.46
CA VAL A 27 10.00 9.59 4.15
C VAL A 27 9.68 9.40 5.62
N ALA A 28 8.68 8.57 5.95
CA ALA A 28 8.30 8.33 7.34
C ALA A 28 9.44 7.68 8.14
N GLY A 29 10.17 6.74 7.54
CA GLY A 29 11.29 6.06 8.17
C GLY A 29 12.49 6.98 8.42
N THR A 30 12.97 7.66 7.38
CA THR A 30 14.16 8.52 7.50
C THR A 30 13.93 9.72 8.43
N VAL A 31 12.75 10.33 8.39
CA VAL A 31 12.41 11.46 9.29
C VAL A 31 12.25 11.00 10.73
N SER A 32 11.69 9.81 10.96
CA SER A 32 11.37 9.35 12.32
C SER A 32 12.53 8.60 12.99
N ARG A 33 13.42 7.95 12.22
CA ARG A 33 14.52 7.13 12.76
C ARG A 33 15.40 7.84 13.80
N PRO A 34 15.89 9.08 13.58
CA PRO A 34 16.71 9.75 14.59
C PRO A 34 15.98 9.99 15.91
N LEU A 35 14.66 10.19 15.84
CA LEU A 35 13.83 10.35 17.03
C LEU A 35 13.62 9.03 17.76
N PHE A 36 13.44 7.91 17.04
CA PHE A 36 13.34 6.58 17.62
C PHE A 36 14.61 6.20 18.37
N ASP A 37 15.76 6.38 17.74
CA ASP A 37 17.07 6.14 18.36
C ASP A 37 17.25 7.03 19.62
N ARG A 38 16.97 8.32 19.51
CA ARG A 38 17.08 9.27 20.64
C ARG A 38 16.20 8.91 21.83
N TYR A 39 14.98 8.43 21.56
CA TYR A 39 14.00 8.11 22.64
C TYR A 39 13.97 6.62 22.99
N LYS A 40 14.96 5.85 22.51
CA LYS A 40 15.13 4.43 22.76
C LYS A 40 13.86 3.60 22.46
N VAL A 41 13.22 3.89 21.30
CA VAL A 41 12.20 3.06 20.69
C VAL A 41 12.87 2.21 19.62
N SER A 42 12.52 0.93 19.52
CA SER A 42 13.20 0.02 18.60
C SER A 42 12.97 0.37 17.13
N ARG A 43 13.98 0.14 16.29
CA ARG A 43 13.90 0.34 14.84
C ARG A 43 12.93 -0.63 14.20
N GLU A 44 12.77 -1.83 14.75
CA GLU A 44 11.76 -2.81 14.33
C GLU A 44 10.35 -2.28 14.55
N LYS A 45 10.12 -1.52 15.62
CA LYS A 45 8.82 -0.87 15.85
C LYS A 45 8.59 0.28 14.87
N LEU A 46 9.62 1.03 14.51
CA LEU A 46 9.52 2.02 13.44
C LEU A 46 9.14 1.35 12.12
N ALA A 47 9.86 0.27 11.74
CA ALA A 47 9.58 -0.48 10.53
C ALA A 47 8.13 -0.96 10.49
N TYR A 48 7.62 -1.55 11.56
CA TYR A 48 6.21 -1.97 11.69
C TYR A 48 5.23 -0.80 11.51
N LEU A 49 5.46 0.35 12.15
CA LEU A 49 4.53 1.47 12.08
C LEU A 49 4.45 2.09 10.69
N ILE A 50 5.58 2.24 10.01
CA ILE A 50 5.61 2.79 8.66
C ILE A 50 5.05 1.80 7.64
N ASP A 51 5.32 0.50 7.78
CA ASP A 51 4.80 -0.54 6.91
C ASP A 51 3.28 -0.67 7.05
N ALA A 52 2.74 -0.68 8.28
CA ALA A 52 1.31 -0.72 8.56
C ALA A 52 0.53 0.53 8.09
N THR A 53 1.21 1.62 7.72
CA THR A 53 0.61 2.87 7.23
C THR A 53 1.02 3.24 5.80
N SER A 54 1.72 2.37 5.09
CA SER A 54 2.09 2.58 3.68
C SER A 54 1.07 1.97 2.72
N ALA A 55 1.24 0.73 2.31
CA ALA A 55 0.34 0.02 1.42
C ALA A 55 -1.12 -0.02 1.94
N PRO A 56 -1.41 -0.24 3.26
CA PRO A 56 -2.77 -0.20 3.77
C PRO A 56 -3.47 1.15 3.56
N VAL A 57 -2.76 2.27 3.64
CA VAL A 57 -3.33 3.61 3.36
C VAL A 57 -3.50 3.82 1.87
N CYS A 58 -2.45 3.52 1.07
CA CYS A 58 -2.47 3.76 -0.38
C CYS A 58 -3.62 3.03 -1.07
N VAL A 59 -3.92 1.80 -0.67
CA VAL A 59 -4.95 0.96 -1.29
C VAL A 59 -6.39 1.42 -0.99
N MET A 60 -6.60 2.26 0.01
CA MET A 60 -7.93 2.80 0.35
C MET A 60 -8.25 4.09 -0.40
N ILE A 61 -7.29 4.69 -1.08
CA ILE A 61 -7.45 5.98 -1.74
C ILE A 61 -7.46 5.79 -3.26
N PRO A 62 -8.57 6.10 -3.95
CA PRO A 62 -8.66 5.92 -5.40
C PRO A 62 -7.80 6.91 -6.21
N LEU A 63 -7.15 7.88 -5.54
CA LEU A 63 -6.51 9.04 -6.12
C LEU A 63 -4.99 8.85 -6.34
N ASN A 64 -4.54 7.62 -6.52
CA ASN A 64 -3.14 7.28 -6.71
C ASN A 64 -2.98 6.13 -7.72
N ALA A 65 -1.75 5.68 -7.96
CA ALA A 65 -1.46 4.59 -8.90
C ALA A 65 -2.13 3.26 -8.50
N TRP A 66 -2.28 2.98 -7.21
CA TRP A 66 -2.96 1.79 -6.68
C TRP A 66 -4.44 1.78 -7.07
N GLY A 67 -5.12 2.91 -6.86
CA GLY A 67 -6.52 3.07 -7.25
C GLY A 67 -6.71 2.93 -8.75
N ALA A 68 -5.86 3.56 -9.56
CA ALA A 68 -5.93 3.45 -11.03
C ALA A 68 -5.74 2.01 -11.50
N PHE A 69 -4.77 1.29 -10.93
CA PHE A 69 -4.50 -0.11 -11.25
C PHE A 69 -5.71 -1.01 -10.93
N ILE A 70 -6.25 -0.92 -9.72
CA ILE A 70 -7.40 -1.70 -9.28
C ILE A 70 -8.64 -1.38 -10.12
N ILE A 71 -8.92 -0.09 -10.36
CA ILE A 71 -10.05 0.34 -11.18
C ILE A 71 -9.92 -0.21 -12.61
N SER A 72 -8.72 -0.22 -13.20
CA SER A 72 -8.49 -0.79 -14.53
C SER A 72 -8.73 -2.29 -14.57
N LEU A 73 -8.29 -3.03 -13.54
CA LEU A 73 -8.56 -4.47 -13.42
C LEU A 73 -10.06 -4.77 -13.24
N VAL A 74 -10.78 -3.98 -12.45
CA VAL A 74 -12.24 -4.12 -12.31
C VAL A 74 -12.94 -3.82 -13.63
N ALA A 75 -12.53 -2.77 -14.35
CA ALA A 75 -13.10 -2.41 -15.64
C ALA A 75 -12.93 -3.52 -16.68
N SER A 76 -11.79 -4.21 -16.72
CA SER A 76 -11.53 -5.32 -17.64
C SER A 76 -12.45 -6.51 -17.45
N THR A 77 -13.13 -6.61 -16.31
CA THR A 77 -14.09 -7.70 -16.05
C THR A 77 -15.52 -7.42 -16.54
N GLY A 78 -15.73 -6.34 -17.29
CA GLY A 78 -17.03 -5.95 -17.84
C GLY A 78 -17.94 -5.21 -16.87
N ILE A 79 -17.42 -4.76 -15.72
CA ILE A 79 -18.18 -3.93 -14.77
C ILE A 79 -18.24 -2.49 -15.32
N GLU A 80 -19.44 -1.96 -15.51
CA GLU A 80 -19.67 -0.62 -16.08
C GLU A 80 -19.27 0.52 -15.13
N THR A 81 -19.29 0.28 -13.81
CA THR A 81 -19.04 1.32 -12.79
C THR A 81 -17.84 0.95 -11.87
N PRO A 82 -16.62 0.77 -12.40
CA PRO A 82 -15.49 0.25 -11.63
C PRO A 82 -15.06 1.17 -10.49
N LEU A 83 -15.14 2.49 -10.67
CA LEU A 83 -14.87 3.46 -9.61
C LEU A 83 -15.87 3.35 -8.44
N GLN A 84 -17.16 3.15 -8.72
CA GLN A 84 -18.16 2.98 -7.67
C GLN A 84 -17.92 1.68 -6.89
N VAL A 85 -17.57 0.59 -7.59
CA VAL A 85 -17.22 -0.69 -6.96
C VAL A 85 -16.01 -0.51 -6.05
N PHE A 86 -14.97 0.21 -6.49
CA PHE A 86 -13.80 0.51 -5.68
C PHE A 86 -14.16 1.36 -4.45
N ILE A 87 -14.90 2.46 -4.62
CA ILE A 87 -15.31 3.31 -3.49
C ILE A 87 -16.16 2.51 -2.48
N GLY A 88 -17.06 1.66 -2.97
CA GLY A 88 -17.85 0.74 -2.13
C GLY A 88 -16.98 -0.28 -1.39
N ALA A 89 -15.83 -0.67 -1.93
CA ALA A 89 -14.91 -1.60 -1.30
C ALA A 89 -14.07 -0.95 -0.17
N VAL A 90 -13.83 0.38 -0.21
CA VAL A 90 -13.00 1.09 0.78
C VAL A 90 -13.44 0.83 2.22
N PRO A 91 -14.70 1.03 2.63
CA PRO A 91 -15.13 0.78 4.02
C PRO A 91 -15.13 -0.71 4.40
N MET A 92 -15.07 -1.61 3.41
CA MET A 92 -14.98 -3.05 3.60
C MET A 92 -13.54 -3.59 3.46
N ASN A 93 -12.54 -2.73 3.27
CA ASN A 93 -11.14 -3.14 3.26
C ASN A 93 -10.64 -3.40 4.69
N LEU A 94 -11.12 -4.51 5.25
CA LEU A 94 -11.05 -4.80 6.68
C LEU A 94 -9.62 -4.97 7.18
N TYR A 95 -8.73 -5.55 6.36
CA TYR A 95 -7.34 -5.71 6.79
C TYR A 95 -6.61 -4.36 6.88
N ALA A 96 -6.74 -3.51 5.86
CA ALA A 96 -6.10 -2.20 5.85
C ALA A 96 -6.58 -1.35 7.03
N ILE A 97 -7.90 -1.33 7.28
CA ILE A 97 -8.49 -0.61 8.40
C ILE A 97 -7.98 -1.18 9.73
N ALA A 98 -8.00 -2.51 9.90
CA ALA A 98 -7.53 -3.16 11.12
C ALA A 98 -6.04 -2.91 11.37
N ALA A 99 -5.19 -2.97 10.34
CA ALA A 99 -3.75 -2.74 10.46
C ALA A 99 -3.44 -1.31 10.91
N ILE A 100 -4.07 -0.31 10.30
CA ILE A 100 -3.88 1.11 10.63
C ILE A 100 -4.36 1.39 12.06
N LEU A 101 -5.56 0.91 12.43
CA LEU A 101 -6.11 1.13 13.76
C LEU A 101 -5.32 0.39 14.84
N LEU A 102 -4.87 -0.83 14.55
CA LEU A 102 -4.03 -1.61 15.45
C LEU A 102 -2.68 -0.91 15.69
N ALA A 103 -2.04 -0.37 14.65
CA ALA A 103 -0.82 0.40 14.78
C ALA A 103 -1.03 1.64 15.68
N GLY A 104 -2.12 2.38 15.49
CA GLY A 104 -2.51 3.48 16.37
C GLY A 104 -2.76 3.04 17.84
N LEU A 105 -3.42 1.89 18.04
CA LEU A 105 -3.66 1.31 19.35
C LEU A 105 -2.36 0.87 20.04
N VAL A 106 -1.44 0.27 19.27
CA VAL A 106 -0.11 -0.13 19.72
C VAL A 106 0.66 1.07 20.26
N ILE A 107 0.60 2.21 19.58
CA ILE A 107 1.22 3.45 20.04
C ILE A 107 0.52 3.96 21.31
N TRP A 108 -0.81 4.05 21.30
CA TRP A 108 -1.58 4.62 22.39
C TRP A 108 -1.44 3.83 23.70
N LYS A 109 -1.50 2.50 23.63
CA LYS A 109 -1.41 1.61 24.80
C LYS A 109 -0.01 1.07 25.04
N ASN A 110 0.97 1.45 24.21
CA ASN A 110 2.34 0.91 24.22
C ASN A 110 2.37 -0.64 24.27
N ILE A 111 1.60 -1.25 23.36
CA ILE A 111 1.45 -2.71 23.29
C ILE A 111 2.65 -3.29 22.54
N ASN A 112 3.40 -4.18 23.19
CA ASN A 112 4.53 -4.88 22.59
C ASN A 112 4.30 -6.39 22.72
N ILE A 113 4.03 -7.05 21.57
CA ILE A 113 3.66 -8.47 21.51
C ILE A 113 4.89 -9.30 21.12
N GLY A 114 5.12 -10.39 21.83
CA GLY A 114 6.10 -11.42 21.47
C GLY A 114 7.51 -10.87 21.16
N PRO A 115 8.04 -11.06 19.93
CA PRO A 115 9.39 -10.60 19.58
C PRO A 115 9.57 -9.07 19.71
N MET A 116 8.53 -8.26 19.44
CA MET A 116 8.59 -6.81 19.59
C MET A 116 8.89 -6.39 21.04
N LYS A 117 8.36 -7.11 22.02
CA LYS A 117 8.65 -6.84 23.44
C LYS A 117 10.14 -7.01 23.76
N LYS A 118 10.78 -8.01 23.12
CA LYS A 118 12.22 -8.25 23.29
C LYS A 118 13.04 -7.16 22.61
N ALA A 119 12.63 -6.74 21.38
CA ALA A 119 13.29 -5.66 20.65
C ALA A 119 13.24 -4.33 21.42
N GLU A 120 12.08 -3.97 21.97
CA GLU A 120 11.92 -2.79 22.83
C GLU A 120 12.79 -2.85 24.10
N ALA A 121 12.80 -4.00 24.80
CA ALA A 121 13.62 -4.18 26.00
C ALA A 121 15.13 -4.04 25.69
N ARG A 122 15.61 -4.62 24.58
CA ARG A 122 16.98 -4.48 24.09
C ARG A 122 17.34 -3.01 23.85
N THR A 123 16.48 -2.29 23.11
CA THR A 123 16.74 -0.89 22.75
C THR A 123 16.70 0.03 23.97
N GLN A 124 15.82 -0.24 24.94
CA GLN A 124 15.83 0.47 26.24
C GLN A 124 17.12 0.23 27.02
N GLY A 125 17.73 -0.96 26.89
CA GLY A 125 19.05 -1.30 27.43
C GLY A 125 20.21 -0.55 26.76
N GLY A 126 19.97 0.12 25.64
CA GLY A 126 20.95 0.91 24.90
C GLY A 126 21.51 0.24 23.64
N GLU A 127 21.08 -0.98 23.32
CA GLU A 127 21.47 -1.70 22.09
C GLU A 127 20.45 -1.43 20.98
N VAL A 128 20.85 -0.71 19.94
CA VAL A 128 19.96 -0.32 18.83
C VAL A 128 19.60 -1.53 17.96
N LEU A 129 20.53 -2.45 17.75
CA LEU A 129 20.37 -3.64 16.92
C LEU A 129 20.74 -4.91 17.72
N TRP A 130 20.28 -6.07 17.25
CA TRP A 130 20.68 -7.37 17.79
C TRP A 130 22.16 -7.64 17.47
N PRO A 131 22.90 -8.36 18.33
CA PRO A 131 24.23 -8.86 17.98
C PRO A 131 24.17 -9.71 16.70
N GLY A 132 24.97 -9.34 15.70
CA GLY A 132 25.00 -10.02 14.40
C GLY A 132 23.87 -9.60 13.42
N ALA A 133 23.03 -8.62 13.76
CA ALA A 133 22.06 -8.04 12.84
C ALA A 133 22.77 -7.38 11.63
N ILE A 134 22.20 -7.56 10.45
CA ILE A 134 22.72 -7.00 9.20
C ILE A 134 21.65 -6.06 8.61
N PRO A 135 21.64 -4.78 8.98
CA PRO A 135 20.76 -3.81 8.35
C PRO A 135 21.08 -3.69 6.86
N LEU A 136 20.06 -3.55 6.02
CA LEU A 136 20.20 -3.40 4.57
C LEU A 136 20.83 -2.06 4.18
N VAL A 137 20.91 -1.09 5.10
CA VAL A 137 21.50 0.24 4.89
C VAL A 137 22.51 0.51 5.97
N ASP A 138 23.72 0.90 5.57
CA ASP A 138 24.76 1.36 6.49
C ASP A 138 24.55 2.83 6.87
N VAL A 139 24.00 3.05 8.05
CA VAL A 139 23.71 4.39 8.60
C VAL A 139 25.00 5.15 8.96
N SER A 140 26.13 4.47 9.13
CA SER A 140 27.41 5.12 9.42
C SER A 140 27.93 5.97 8.26
N ALA A 141 27.48 5.66 7.04
CA ALA A 141 27.80 6.43 5.84
C ALA A 141 26.96 7.70 5.66
N GLU A 142 25.76 7.77 6.29
CA GLU A 142 24.85 8.92 6.13
C GLU A 142 25.31 10.19 6.88
N HIS A 143 26.27 10.10 7.82
CA HIS A 143 26.78 11.25 8.59
C HIS A 143 27.78 12.13 7.84
N LYS A 144 27.96 11.92 6.54
CA LYS A 144 28.85 12.75 5.69
C LYS A 144 28.08 13.47 4.57
N VAL A 145 26.98 14.11 4.89
CA VAL A 145 26.49 15.21 4.04
C VAL A 145 27.17 16.49 4.56
N ASP A 146 28.43 16.63 4.19
CA ASP A 146 29.27 17.80 4.51
C ASP A 146 28.93 19.02 3.62
N ASP A 147 27.67 19.21 3.24
CA ASP A 147 27.26 20.43 2.54
C ASP A 147 25.98 21.01 3.13
N GLU A 148 26.15 21.75 4.23
CA GLU A 148 25.06 22.53 4.87
C GLU A 148 24.49 23.65 3.97
N THR A 149 24.96 23.79 2.73
CA THR A 149 24.68 24.98 1.92
C THR A 149 23.37 24.92 1.13
N HIS A 150 22.75 23.74 0.97
CA HIS A 150 21.49 23.65 0.18
C HIS A 150 20.51 22.60 0.72
N ILE A 151 19.87 22.89 1.86
CA ILE A 151 18.70 22.07 2.28
C ILE A 151 17.55 22.36 1.33
N PRO A 152 17.09 21.37 0.53
CA PRO A 152 15.95 21.57 -0.38
C PRO A 152 14.70 21.96 0.39
N SER A 153 13.98 22.93 -0.10
CA SER A 153 12.71 23.36 0.53
C SER A 153 11.68 22.22 0.49
N ALA A 154 10.99 21.96 1.60
CA ALA A 154 9.89 21.00 1.67
C ALA A 154 8.80 21.25 0.61
N TRP A 155 8.67 22.48 0.11
CA TRP A 155 7.73 22.84 -0.95
C TRP A 155 8.00 22.12 -2.28
N LEU A 156 9.24 21.67 -2.54
CA LEU A 156 9.55 20.87 -3.74
C LEU A 156 8.83 19.52 -3.75
N MET A 157 8.46 19.00 -2.59
CA MET A 157 7.67 17.78 -2.45
C MET A 157 6.18 18.12 -2.25
N VAL A 158 5.89 19.07 -1.37
CA VAL A 158 4.51 19.38 -0.95
C VAL A 158 3.67 19.92 -2.10
N LEU A 159 4.20 20.84 -2.91
CA LEU A 159 3.41 21.47 -3.97
C LEU A 159 3.05 20.51 -5.13
N PRO A 160 3.96 19.67 -5.65
CA PRO A 160 3.58 18.63 -6.61
C PRO A 160 2.51 17.67 -6.07
N ILE A 161 2.61 17.23 -4.81
CA ILE A 161 1.61 16.36 -4.18
C ILE A 161 0.27 17.06 -4.07
N LEU A 162 0.23 18.30 -3.58
CA LEU A 162 -1.01 19.08 -3.53
C LEU A 162 -1.61 19.30 -4.91
N THR A 163 -0.77 19.54 -5.93
CA THR A 163 -1.23 19.68 -7.31
C THR A 163 -1.87 18.37 -7.80
N MET A 164 -1.25 17.24 -7.53
CA MET A 164 -1.78 15.92 -7.92
C MET A 164 -3.15 15.69 -7.26
N VAL A 165 -3.25 15.92 -5.95
CA VAL A 165 -4.50 15.72 -5.19
C VAL A 165 -5.60 16.68 -5.67
N ALA A 166 -5.26 17.96 -5.93
CA ALA A 166 -6.23 18.95 -6.39
C ALA A 166 -6.70 18.72 -7.84
N MET A 167 -5.80 18.26 -8.71
CA MET A 167 -6.14 17.97 -10.11
C MET A 167 -7.06 16.75 -10.26
N MET A 168 -7.05 15.83 -9.32
CA MET A 168 -7.85 14.62 -9.39
C MET A 168 -9.37 14.90 -9.47
N PRO A 169 -10.00 15.61 -8.52
CA PRO A 169 -11.41 15.94 -8.63
C PRO A 169 -11.73 16.80 -9.85
N VAL A 170 -10.82 17.69 -10.25
CA VAL A 170 -10.97 18.49 -11.47
C VAL A 170 -11.03 17.59 -12.70
N SER A 171 -10.11 16.64 -12.80
CA SER A 171 -10.04 15.70 -13.92
C SER A 171 -11.26 14.77 -13.96
N LEU A 172 -11.71 14.29 -12.79
CA LEU A 172 -12.95 13.49 -12.70
C LEU A 172 -14.18 14.30 -13.13
N TYR A 173 -14.28 15.58 -12.72
CA TYR A 173 -15.38 16.45 -13.11
C TYR A 173 -15.42 16.71 -14.62
N VAL A 174 -14.25 16.96 -15.23
CA VAL A 174 -14.13 17.19 -16.68
C VAL A 174 -14.43 15.92 -17.47
N THR A 175 -13.88 14.78 -17.08
CA THR A 175 -14.09 13.50 -17.79
C THR A 175 -15.46 12.89 -17.56
N GLY A 176 -16.18 13.35 -16.52
CA GLY A 176 -17.52 12.91 -16.17
C GLY A 176 -18.62 13.89 -16.60
N ASP A 177 -18.33 14.81 -17.52
CA ASP A 177 -19.30 15.81 -18.03
C ASP A 177 -20.03 16.57 -16.92
N GLY A 178 -19.27 17.00 -15.91
CA GLY A 178 -19.81 17.74 -14.76
C GLY A 178 -20.23 16.87 -13.58
N ASN A 179 -20.06 15.56 -13.64
CA ASN A 179 -20.34 14.65 -12.54
C ASN A 179 -19.10 13.83 -12.17
N ILE A 180 -18.51 14.08 -11.02
CA ILE A 180 -17.30 13.41 -10.52
C ILE A 180 -17.45 11.88 -10.49
N ILE A 181 -18.65 11.38 -10.19
CA ILE A 181 -18.91 9.94 -10.05
C ILE A 181 -18.82 9.20 -11.39
N ASN A 182 -19.16 9.89 -12.49
CA ASN A 182 -19.09 9.34 -13.84
C ASN A 182 -17.71 9.55 -14.50
N GLY A 183 -16.79 10.20 -13.80
CA GLY A 183 -15.46 10.50 -14.32
C GLY A 183 -14.60 9.26 -14.55
N SER A 184 -13.74 9.32 -15.57
CA SER A 184 -12.74 8.28 -15.86
C SER A 184 -11.61 8.33 -14.83
N GLY A 185 -11.58 7.37 -13.90
CA GLY A 185 -10.57 7.29 -12.83
C GLY A 185 -9.15 7.16 -13.38
N SER A 186 -8.91 6.32 -14.38
CA SER A 186 -7.59 6.14 -15.00
C SER A 186 -7.08 7.40 -15.70
N THR A 187 -7.96 8.07 -16.46
CA THR A 187 -7.62 9.35 -17.12
C THR A 187 -7.36 10.43 -16.09
N ALA A 188 -8.13 10.49 -15.02
CA ALA A 188 -7.96 11.47 -13.95
C ALA A 188 -6.62 11.31 -13.23
N VAL A 189 -6.19 10.07 -12.95
CA VAL A 189 -4.85 9.79 -12.40
C VAL A 189 -3.76 10.24 -13.36
N LEU A 190 -3.87 9.88 -14.65
CA LEU A 190 -2.89 10.28 -15.66
C LEU A 190 -2.69 11.81 -15.72
N TRP A 191 -3.78 12.57 -15.80
CA TRP A 191 -3.70 14.04 -15.85
C TRP A 191 -3.12 14.64 -14.58
N SER A 192 -3.52 14.10 -13.42
CA SER A 192 -3.05 14.56 -12.12
C SER A 192 -1.55 14.33 -11.94
N VAL A 193 -1.06 13.14 -12.32
CA VAL A 193 0.37 12.81 -12.26
C VAL A 193 1.18 13.64 -13.25
N CYS A 194 0.72 13.79 -14.49
CA CYS A 194 1.41 14.62 -15.48
C CYS A 194 1.54 16.09 -15.00
N MET A 195 0.47 16.65 -14.43
CA MET A 195 0.51 18.02 -13.90
C MET A 195 1.45 18.12 -12.69
N ALA A 196 1.46 17.14 -11.79
CA ALA A 196 2.38 17.10 -10.67
C ALA A 196 3.86 17.06 -11.12
N ILE A 197 4.16 16.25 -12.17
CA ILE A 197 5.51 16.20 -12.77
C ILE A 197 5.89 17.56 -13.35
N VAL A 198 5.00 18.22 -14.10
CA VAL A 198 5.25 19.56 -14.63
C VAL A 198 5.57 20.56 -13.51
N VAL A 199 4.78 20.58 -12.46
CA VAL A 199 5.01 21.48 -11.31
C VAL A 199 6.36 21.15 -10.64
N ALA A 200 6.68 19.88 -10.42
CA ALA A 200 7.95 19.46 -9.84
C ALA A 200 9.14 19.91 -10.70
N TRP A 201 9.06 19.73 -12.02
CA TRP A 201 10.11 20.15 -12.96
C TRP A 201 10.28 21.65 -12.98
N VAL A 202 9.19 22.42 -13.12
CA VAL A 202 9.23 23.89 -13.11
C VAL A 202 9.86 24.42 -11.83
N MET A 203 9.47 23.88 -10.67
CA MET A 203 10.03 24.31 -9.39
C MET A 203 11.52 24.01 -9.27
N THR A 204 11.93 22.80 -9.67
CA THR A 204 13.32 22.35 -9.59
C THR A 204 14.23 23.15 -10.52
N LEU A 205 13.77 23.41 -11.75
CA LEU A 205 14.49 24.23 -12.73
C LEU A 205 14.55 25.71 -12.30
N TYR A 206 13.43 26.26 -11.81
CA TYR A 206 13.39 27.65 -11.34
C TYR A 206 14.35 27.91 -10.16
N LYS A 207 14.52 26.93 -9.28
CA LYS A 207 15.45 26.98 -8.15
C LYS A 207 16.89 26.66 -8.55
N GLY A 208 17.13 26.16 -9.76
CA GLY A 208 18.47 25.80 -10.23
C GLY A 208 19.05 24.55 -9.56
N TYR A 209 18.21 23.68 -8.98
CA TYR A 209 18.69 22.47 -8.30
C TYR A 209 19.18 21.39 -9.26
N CYS A 210 18.58 21.29 -10.46
CA CYS A 210 18.92 20.32 -11.49
C CYS A 210 18.79 20.93 -12.87
N SER A 211 19.54 20.39 -13.82
CA SER A 211 19.37 20.66 -15.25
C SER A 211 18.22 19.84 -15.85
N VAL A 212 17.74 20.22 -17.03
CA VAL A 212 16.74 19.45 -17.79
C VAL A 212 17.23 18.03 -18.08
N ALA A 213 18.53 17.87 -18.36
CA ALA A 213 19.12 16.56 -18.66
C ALA A 213 19.07 15.64 -17.44
N GLU A 214 19.36 16.15 -16.23
CA GLU A 214 19.29 15.39 -14.98
C GLU A 214 17.85 15.02 -14.66
N LEU A 215 16.89 15.95 -14.80
CA LEU A 215 15.47 15.66 -14.62
C LEU A 215 14.97 14.57 -15.58
N MET A 216 15.42 14.62 -16.84
CA MET A 216 15.08 13.59 -17.82
C MET A 216 15.67 12.22 -17.43
N GLN A 217 16.91 12.18 -16.93
CA GLN A 217 17.52 10.94 -16.45
C GLN A 217 16.74 10.36 -15.27
N VAL A 218 16.36 11.18 -14.29
CA VAL A 218 15.55 10.76 -13.14
C VAL A 218 14.18 10.24 -13.60
N PHE A 219 13.54 10.94 -14.53
CA PHE A 219 12.25 10.51 -15.12
C PHE A 219 12.39 9.16 -15.84
N MET A 220 13.38 8.99 -16.70
CA MET A 220 13.61 7.73 -17.42
C MET A 220 13.95 6.58 -16.49
N LYS A 221 14.72 6.83 -15.42
CA LYS A 221 14.99 5.83 -14.40
C LYS A 221 13.71 5.42 -13.67
N GLY A 222 12.91 6.37 -13.18
CA GLY A 222 11.64 6.07 -12.52
C GLY A 222 10.65 5.34 -13.43
N ALA A 223 10.56 5.70 -14.71
CA ALA A 223 9.76 4.97 -15.69
C ALA A 223 10.27 3.53 -15.89
N GLY A 224 11.60 3.34 -15.94
CA GLY A 224 12.22 2.02 -16.02
C GLY A 224 11.93 1.14 -14.80
N ASP A 225 11.97 1.72 -13.61
CA ASP A 225 11.68 1.03 -12.35
C ASP A 225 10.20 0.56 -12.28
N LEU A 226 9.28 1.27 -12.96
CA LEU A 226 7.87 0.90 -13.06
C LEU A 226 7.54 -0.07 -14.21
N LEU A 227 8.46 -0.34 -15.12
CA LEU A 227 8.24 -1.20 -16.28
C LEU A 227 7.78 -2.62 -15.92
N PRO A 228 8.33 -3.30 -14.89
CA PRO A 228 7.85 -4.62 -14.47
C PRO A 228 6.35 -4.59 -14.08
N ILE A 229 5.92 -3.55 -13.36
CA ILE A 229 4.51 -3.39 -12.96
C ILE A 229 3.62 -3.17 -14.19
N ALA A 230 4.05 -2.38 -15.16
CA ALA A 230 3.32 -2.17 -16.41
C ALA A 230 3.18 -3.48 -17.23
N ILE A 231 4.22 -4.32 -17.26
CA ILE A 231 4.18 -5.64 -17.91
C ILE A 231 3.20 -6.57 -17.17
N ILE A 232 3.24 -6.60 -15.83
CA ILE A 232 2.29 -7.38 -15.02
C ILE A 232 0.86 -6.95 -15.33
N LEU A 233 0.57 -5.65 -15.37
CA LEU A 233 -0.74 -5.13 -15.71
C LEU A 233 -1.19 -5.57 -17.10
N PHE A 234 -0.33 -5.44 -18.10
CA PHE A 234 -0.63 -5.84 -19.47
C PHE A 234 -0.99 -7.34 -19.57
N LEU A 235 -0.18 -8.19 -18.93
CA LEU A 235 -0.44 -9.63 -18.91
C LEU A 235 -1.70 -9.99 -18.11
N ALA A 236 -1.99 -9.25 -17.04
CA ALA A 236 -3.19 -9.45 -16.24
C ALA A 236 -4.47 -9.08 -17.00
N LEU A 237 -4.45 -7.97 -17.76
CA LEU A 237 -5.56 -7.58 -18.62
C LEU A 237 -5.81 -8.64 -19.70
N ALA A 238 -4.75 -9.11 -20.38
CA ALA A 238 -4.85 -10.19 -21.36
C ALA A 238 -5.39 -11.50 -20.75
N LEU A 239 -4.95 -11.85 -19.54
CA LEU A 239 -5.48 -13.02 -18.81
C LEU A 239 -6.95 -12.84 -18.45
N GLY A 240 -7.36 -11.63 -18.05
CA GLY A 240 -8.75 -11.28 -17.77
C GLY A 240 -9.65 -11.48 -18.99
N ASP A 241 -9.23 -10.99 -20.16
CA ASP A 241 -9.95 -11.15 -21.41
C ASP A 241 -10.11 -12.63 -21.79
N VAL A 242 -9.03 -13.41 -21.74
CA VAL A 242 -9.06 -14.86 -21.99
C VAL A 242 -9.95 -15.59 -20.99
N ALA A 243 -9.89 -15.26 -19.71
CA ALA A 243 -10.75 -15.86 -18.70
C ALA A 243 -12.24 -15.55 -18.94
N GLN A 244 -12.55 -14.35 -19.43
CA GLN A 244 -13.91 -13.96 -19.80
C GLN A 244 -14.39 -14.73 -21.03
N GLU A 245 -13.60 -14.84 -22.10
CA GLU A 245 -13.92 -15.62 -23.30
C GLU A 245 -14.13 -17.12 -22.99
N LEU A 246 -13.33 -17.68 -22.10
CA LEU A 246 -13.46 -19.08 -21.66
C LEU A 246 -14.66 -19.31 -20.73
N GLY A 247 -15.38 -18.26 -20.31
CA GLY A 247 -16.48 -18.35 -19.35
C GLY A 247 -16.04 -18.83 -17.97
N THR A 248 -14.80 -18.55 -17.57
CA THR A 248 -14.20 -19.01 -16.29
C THR A 248 -15.08 -18.62 -15.09
N GLY A 249 -15.62 -17.39 -15.08
CA GLY A 249 -16.51 -16.94 -14.01
C GLY A 249 -17.77 -17.79 -13.89
N THR A 250 -18.40 -18.13 -15.00
CA THR A 250 -19.59 -18.99 -15.04
C THR A 250 -19.24 -20.43 -14.61
N TYR A 251 -18.11 -20.96 -15.06
CA TYR A 251 -17.65 -22.29 -14.66
C TYR A 251 -17.41 -22.37 -13.15
N VAL A 252 -16.64 -21.44 -12.59
CA VAL A 252 -16.35 -21.38 -11.15
C VAL A 252 -17.64 -21.16 -10.34
N ALA A 253 -18.53 -20.27 -10.79
CA ALA A 253 -19.82 -20.05 -10.14
C ALA A 253 -20.68 -21.33 -10.10
N ASN A 254 -20.69 -22.13 -11.18
CA ASN A 254 -21.39 -23.41 -11.21
C ASN A 254 -20.74 -24.46 -10.33
N ALA A 255 -19.39 -24.50 -10.27
CA ALA A 255 -18.66 -25.40 -9.39
C ALA A 255 -18.87 -25.08 -7.90
N VAL A 256 -19.00 -23.79 -7.57
CA VAL A 256 -19.25 -23.31 -6.20
C VAL A 256 -20.72 -23.48 -5.82
N ARG A 257 -21.65 -23.30 -6.78
CA ARG A 257 -23.09 -23.35 -6.55
C ARG A 257 -23.49 -24.74 -6.03
N GLY A 258 -24.00 -24.78 -4.81
CA GLY A 258 -24.39 -26.01 -4.13
C GLY A 258 -23.29 -26.73 -3.33
N ASN A 259 -22.02 -26.38 -3.51
CA ASN A 259 -20.90 -26.98 -2.78
C ASN A 259 -20.32 -26.04 -1.69
N ILE A 260 -20.41 -24.71 -1.90
CA ILE A 260 -19.87 -23.72 -0.95
C ILE A 260 -21.00 -22.74 -0.62
N HIS A 261 -21.20 -22.50 0.68
CA HIS A 261 -22.17 -21.52 1.10
C HIS A 261 -21.68 -20.10 0.73
N PRO A 262 -22.51 -19.23 0.12
CA PRO A 262 -22.10 -17.88 -0.32
C PRO A 262 -21.38 -17.06 0.74
N VAL A 263 -21.77 -17.19 2.00
CA VAL A 263 -21.16 -16.56 3.18
C VAL A 263 -19.65 -16.80 3.26
N LEU A 264 -19.16 -17.95 2.79
CA LEU A 264 -17.75 -18.32 2.88
C LEU A 264 -16.90 -17.75 1.74
N LEU A 265 -17.51 -17.20 0.69
CA LEU A 265 -16.77 -16.77 -0.51
C LEU A 265 -15.84 -15.57 -0.23
N ALA A 266 -16.35 -14.53 0.45
CA ALA A 266 -15.50 -13.39 0.78
C ALA A 266 -14.30 -13.77 1.70
N PRO A 267 -14.48 -14.51 2.81
CA PRO A 267 -13.34 -14.98 3.59
C PRO A 267 -12.42 -15.94 2.81
N MET A 268 -12.94 -16.78 1.91
CA MET A 268 -12.10 -17.63 1.05
C MET A 268 -11.26 -16.80 0.08
N ILE A 269 -11.84 -15.82 -0.61
CA ILE A 269 -11.11 -14.90 -1.49
C ILE A 269 -10.03 -14.16 -0.69
N PHE A 270 -10.33 -13.68 0.50
CA PHE A 270 -9.35 -13.06 1.39
C PHE A 270 -8.18 -14.00 1.69
N LEU A 271 -8.44 -15.24 2.10
CA LEU A 271 -7.39 -16.20 2.46
C LEU A 271 -6.56 -16.65 1.24
N VAL A 272 -7.19 -16.87 0.10
CA VAL A 272 -6.48 -17.25 -1.15
C VAL A 272 -5.60 -16.09 -1.60
N SER A 273 -6.11 -14.86 -1.62
CA SER A 273 -5.31 -13.67 -1.94
C SER A 273 -4.14 -13.51 -0.97
N ALA A 274 -4.37 -13.73 0.32
CA ALA A 274 -3.34 -13.67 1.35
C ALA A 274 -2.21 -14.69 1.10
N PHE A 275 -2.57 -15.92 0.78
CA PHE A 275 -1.61 -16.98 0.48
C PHE A 275 -0.79 -16.68 -0.77
N ILE A 276 -1.43 -16.21 -1.85
CA ILE A 276 -0.76 -15.82 -3.09
C ILE A 276 0.21 -14.67 -2.83
N ALA A 277 -0.26 -13.60 -2.20
CA ALA A 277 0.56 -12.41 -1.92
C ALA A 277 1.74 -12.74 -1.01
N PHE A 278 1.54 -13.56 0.03
CA PHE A 278 2.62 -14.03 0.90
C PHE A 278 3.69 -14.81 0.12
N SER A 279 3.25 -15.67 -0.80
CA SER A 279 4.15 -16.54 -1.59
C SER A 279 4.91 -15.79 -2.67
N VAL A 280 4.29 -14.77 -3.27
CA VAL A 280 4.86 -13.95 -4.36
C VAL A 280 5.63 -12.74 -3.82
N GLY A 281 5.26 -12.24 -2.63
CA GLY A 281 5.81 -11.03 -2.05
C GLY A 281 5.36 -9.76 -2.78
N SER A 282 4.14 -9.77 -3.37
CA SER A 282 3.62 -8.62 -4.12
C SER A 282 2.10 -8.55 -4.05
N SER A 283 1.59 -7.45 -3.52
CA SER A 283 0.16 -7.12 -3.59
C SER A 283 -0.29 -6.82 -5.01
N TRP A 284 0.52 -6.13 -5.81
CA TRP A 284 0.22 -5.79 -7.21
C TRP A 284 0.00 -7.03 -8.07
N GLY A 285 0.92 -8.00 -8.00
CA GLY A 285 0.79 -9.28 -8.70
C GLY A 285 -0.45 -10.06 -8.26
N THR A 286 -0.79 -9.99 -6.98
CA THR A 286 -1.98 -10.65 -6.43
C THR A 286 -3.27 -9.97 -6.89
N PHE A 287 -3.34 -8.64 -6.96
CA PHE A 287 -4.48 -7.93 -7.54
C PHE A 287 -4.71 -8.35 -8.98
N ALA A 288 -3.62 -8.43 -9.77
CA ALA A 288 -3.65 -8.83 -11.17
C ALA A 288 -4.24 -10.22 -11.39
N ILE A 289 -4.03 -11.14 -10.45
CA ILE A 289 -4.56 -12.51 -10.51
C ILE A 289 -5.98 -12.58 -9.92
N MET A 290 -6.18 -12.00 -8.75
CA MET A 290 -7.39 -12.25 -7.95
C MET A 290 -8.59 -11.39 -8.34
N ILE A 291 -8.39 -10.17 -8.82
CA ILE A 291 -9.50 -9.31 -9.24
C ILE A 291 -10.23 -9.89 -10.47
N PRO A 292 -9.53 -10.32 -11.54
CA PRO A 292 -10.17 -11.00 -12.67
C PRO A 292 -10.87 -12.32 -12.31
N ILE A 293 -10.54 -12.92 -11.19
CA ILE A 293 -11.22 -14.13 -10.69
C ILE A 293 -12.42 -13.76 -9.80
N ALA A 294 -12.22 -12.85 -8.85
CA ALA A 294 -13.24 -12.51 -7.86
C ALA A 294 -14.45 -11.76 -8.45
N MET A 295 -14.21 -10.88 -9.44
CA MET A 295 -15.29 -10.08 -10.04
C MET A 295 -16.29 -10.92 -10.84
N PRO A 296 -15.88 -11.80 -11.78
CA PRO A 296 -16.83 -12.69 -12.47
C PRO A 296 -17.59 -13.62 -11.52
N ILE A 297 -16.96 -14.10 -10.45
CA ILE A 297 -17.65 -14.91 -9.42
C ILE A 297 -18.73 -14.10 -8.73
N ALA A 298 -18.44 -12.86 -8.35
CA ALA A 298 -19.41 -11.97 -7.73
C ALA A 298 -20.63 -11.75 -8.64
N LEU A 299 -20.40 -11.42 -9.91
CA LEU A 299 -21.47 -11.18 -10.90
C LEU A 299 -22.31 -12.44 -11.16
N ALA A 300 -21.67 -13.59 -11.36
CA ALA A 300 -22.35 -14.85 -11.67
C ALA A 300 -23.17 -15.41 -10.50
N LEU A 301 -22.81 -15.09 -9.27
CA LEU A 301 -23.53 -15.52 -8.06
C LEU A 301 -24.46 -14.44 -7.49
N GLY A 302 -24.49 -13.23 -8.07
CA GLY A 302 -25.30 -12.10 -7.58
C GLY A 302 -24.80 -11.54 -6.25
N LEU A 303 -23.50 -11.69 -5.95
CA LEU A 303 -22.88 -11.15 -4.74
C LEU A 303 -22.40 -9.71 -4.96
N SER A 304 -22.19 -8.99 -3.87
CA SER A 304 -21.65 -7.62 -3.94
C SER A 304 -20.23 -7.59 -4.55
N PRO A 305 -20.02 -6.98 -5.74
CA PRO A 305 -18.70 -6.83 -6.31
C PRO A 305 -17.74 -6.06 -5.39
N SER A 306 -18.26 -5.04 -4.68
CA SER A 306 -17.46 -4.25 -3.73
C SER A 306 -16.94 -5.09 -2.56
N LEU A 307 -17.76 -6.02 -2.03
CA LEU A 307 -17.34 -6.93 -0.95
C LEU A 307 -16.26 -7.90 -1.44
N MET A 308 -16.45 -8.49 -2.63
CA MET A 308 -15.49 -9.44 -3.18
C MET A 308 -14.17 -8.75 -3.56
N LEU A 309 -14.24 -7.52 -4.07
CA LEU A 309 -13.06 -6.69 -4.30
C LEU A 309 -12.33 -6.38 -3.00
N ALA A 310 -13.04 -5.95 -1.97
CA ALA A 310 -12.47 -5.66 -0.66
C ALA A 310 -11.77 -6.89 -0.05
N ALA A 311 -12.36 -8.07 -0.20
CA ALA A 311 -11.76 -9.32 0.27
C ALA A 311 -10.45 -9.65 -0.49
N ALA A 312 -10.44 -9.50 -1.81
CA ALA A 312 -9.26 -9.74 -2.63
C ALA A 312 -8.13 -8.76 -2.28
N ILE A 313 -8.45 -7.47 -2.18
CA ILE A 313 -7.50 -6.42 -1.83
C ILE A 313 -6.95 -6.61 -0.41
N SER A 314 -7.83 -6.82 0.56
CA SER A 314 -7.43 -7.03 1.96
C SER A 314 -6.50 -8.23 2.12
N GLY A 315 -6.79 -9.32 1.43
CA GLY A 315 -5.94 -10.52 1.46
C GLY A 315 -4.57 -10.24 0.85
N ALA A 316 -4.54 -9.59 -0.30
CA ALA A 316 -3.29 -9.25 -0.98
C ALA A 316 -2.41 -8.32 -0.12
N ILE A 317 -2.98 -7.30 0.52
CA ILE A 317 -2.23 -6.41 1.43
C ILE A 317 -1.73 -7.16 2.67
N PHE A 318 -2.53 -8.06 3.25
CA PHE A 318 -2.07 -8.87 4.38
C PHE A 318 -0.91 -9.80 3.98
N GLY A 319 -1.05 -10.53 2.87
CA GLY A 319 -0.02 -11.45 2.44
C GLY A 319 1.31 -10.74 2.13
N ASP A 320 1.24 -9.61 1.47
CA ASP A 320 2.37 -8.72 1.19
C ASP A 320 3.03 -8.25 2.49
N HIS A 321 2.26 -7.67 3.41
CA HIS A 321 2.69 -7.14 4.70
C HIS A 321 3.27 -8.23 5.64
N ALA A 322 2.90 -9.50 5.46
CA ALA A 322 3.43 -10.64 6.23
C ALA A 322 4.62 -11.31 5.56
N SER A 323 4.89 -11.05 4.28
CA SER A 323 5.88 -11.75 3.47
C SER A 323 7.30 -11.23 3.70
N PRO A 324 8.27 -12.13 3.95
CA PRO A 324 9.68 -11.73 4.06
C PRO A 324 10.33 -11.36 2.71
N ILE A 325 9.68 -11.60 1.59
CA ILE A 325 10.18 -11.26 0.25
C ILE A 325 9.44 -10.06 -0.38
N SER A 326 8.56 -9.40 0.39
CA SER A 326 7.83 -8.23 -0.06
C SER A 326 8.74 -7.01 -0.21
N ASP A 327 8.52 -6.25 -1.29
CA ASP A 327 9.22 -5.01 -1.55
C ASP A 327 8.93 -3.94 -0.49
N THR A 328 7.68 -3.83 -0.01
CA THR A 328 7.31 -2.87 1.05
C THR A 328 7.98 -3.22 2.37
N THR A 329 8.01 -4.50 2.75
CA THR A 329 8.67 -4.97 3.97
C THR A 329 10.20 -4.76 3.92
N VAL A 330 10.81 -5.00 2.75
CA VAL A 330 12.24 -4.70 2.51
C VAL A 330 12.50 -3.20 2.65
N LEU A 331 11.70 -2.35 2.00
CA LEU A 331 11.84 -0.90 2.07
C LEU A 331 11.62 -0.35 3.49
N ALA A 332 10.66 -0.91 4.23
CA ALA A 332 10.44 -0.55 5.64
C ALA A 332 11.68 -0.84 6.49
N SER A 333 12.32 -2.00 6.27
CA SER A 333 13.56 -2.38 6.93
C SER A 333 14.70 -1.45 6.58
N MET A 334 14.82 -1.05 5.31
CA MET A 334 15.84 -0.09 4.85
C MET A 334 15.61 1.29 5.46
N ALA A 335 14.39 1.82 5.40
CA ALA A 335 14.05 3.15 5.88
C ALA A 335 14.24 3.30 7.40
N SER A 336 13.93 2.24 8.15
CA SER A 336 14.16 2.17 9.60
C SER A 336 15.60 1.80 9.98
N ALA A 337 16.42 1.32 9.01
CA ALA A 337 17.72 0.72 9.22
C ALA A 337 17.67 -0.40 10.29
N SER A 338 16.66 -1.25 10.22
CA SER A 338 16.51 -2.47 11.01
C SER A 338 17.01 -3.68 10.23
N ASP A 339 17.31 -4.78 10.93
CA ASP A 339 17.49 -6.08 10.29
C ASP A 339 16.15 -6.53 9.69
N HIS A 340 16.20 -6.99 8.43
CA HIS A 340 15.00 -7.33 7.69
C HIS A 340 14.22 -8.51 8.29
N ILE A 341 14.94 -9.56 8.69
CA ILE A 341 14.30 -10.74 9.27
C ILE A 341 13.72 -10.44 10.66
N GLU A 342 14.41 -9.63 11.45
CA GLU A 342 13.89 -9.19 12.75
C GLU A 342 12.67 -8.25 12.59
N HIS A 343 12.63 -7.42 11.54
CA HIS A 343 11.45 -6.65 11.21
C HIS A 343 10.25 -7.58 10.93
N VAL A 344 10.37 -8.50 9.98
CA VAL A 344 9.31 -9.47 9.66
C VAL A 344 8.86 -10.22 10.90
N ARG A 345 9.80 -10.73 11.69
CA ARG A 345 9.52 -11.50 12.91
C ARG A 345 8.75 -10.69 13.97
N THR A 346 9.06 -9.40 14.11
CA THR A 346 8.41 -8.53 15.09
C THR A 346 7.05 -8.03 14.62
N GLN A 347 6.86 -7.87 13.30
CA GLN A 347 5.61 -7.42 12.68
C GLN A 347 4.55 -8.52 12.60
N LEU A 348 4.96 -9.75 12.30
CA LEU A 348 4.05 -10.86 12.00
C LEU A 348 2.93 -11.08 13.03
N PRO A 349 3.15 -11.00 14.36
CA PRO A 349 2.07 -11.14 15.34
C PRO A 349 0.95 -10.10 15.19
N TYR A 350 1.30 -8.86 14.82
CA TYR A 350 0.33 -7.79 14.60
C TYR A 350 -0.40 -7.96 13.28
N ALA A 351 0.31 -8.34 12.22
CA ALA A 351 -0.28 -8.64 10.92
C ALA A 351 -1.28 -9.80 11.02
N LEU A 352 -0.94 -10.88 11.73
CA LEU A 352 -1.85 -12.01 11.97
C LEU A 352 -3.07 -11.61 12.80
N LEU A 353 -2.92 -10.75 13.80
CA LEU A 353 -4.05 -10.25 14.59
C LEU A 353 -5.01 -9.44 13.72
N ALA A 354 -4.49 -8.51 12.90
CA ALA A 354 -5.29 -7.73 11.97
C ALA A 354 -5.97 -8.63 10.92
N ALA A 355 -5.28 -9.65 10.41
CA ALA A 355 -5.83 -10.62 9.47
C ALA A 355 -6.95 -11.47 10.10
N GLY A 356 -6.79 -11.87 11.35
CA GLY A 356 -7.85 -12.59 12.09
C GLY A 356 -9.11 -11.74 12.25
N ILE A 357 -8.95 -10.44 12.59
CA ILE A 357 -10.06 -9.48 12.64
C ILE A 357 -10.72 -9.34 11.27
N ALA A 358 -9.93 -9.21 10.19
CA ALA A 358 -10.44 -9.09 8.82
C ALA A 358 -11.20 -10.36 8.39
N ALA A 359 -10.66 -11.55 8.65
CA ALA A 359 -11.29 -12.84 8.30
C ALA A 359 -12.66 -12.99 8.99
N ILE A 360 -12.75 -12.69 10.28
CA ILE A 360 -14.00 -12.69 11.02
C ILE A 360 -14.97 -11.65 10.45
N GLY A 361 -14.47 -10.46 10.15
CA GLY A 361 -15.28 -9.40 9.55
C GLY A 361 -15.85 -9.77 8.18
N PHE A 362 -15.05 -10.40 7.30
CA PHE A 362 -15.55 -10.92 6.01
C PHE A 362 -16.59 -12.02 6.17
N LEU A 363 -16.43 -12.89 7.18
CA LEU A 363 -17.45 -13.90 7.51
C LEU A 363 -18.76 -13.23 7.93
N LEU A 364 -18.70 -12.21 8.79
CA LEU A 364 -19.88 -11.47 9.25
C LEU A 364 -20.55 -10.69 8.10
N LEU A 365 -19.75 -10.03 7.25
CA LEU A 365 -20.29 -9.34 6.06
C LEU A 365 -20.96 -10.32 5.09
N GLY A 366 -20.38 -11.52 4.92
CA GLY A 366 -20.99 -12.56 4.11
C GLY A 366 -22.32 -13.09 4.65
N LEU A 367 -22.60 -12.96 5.97
CA LEU A 367 -23.88 -13.32 6.57
C LEU A 367 -25.00 -12.30 6.27
N VAL A 368 -24.63 -11.07 5.96
CA VAL A 368 -25.57 -9.94 5.77
C VAL A 368 -25.77 -9.59 4.29
N SER A 369 -24.85 -10.03 3.41
CA SER A 369 -24.86 -9.81 1.95
C SER A 369 -25.65 -10.97 1.21
#